data_1fa59fb401d43cb72323712c0ad05e9a
#
_entry.id   1fa59fb401d43cb72323712c0ad05e9a
#
_cell.length_a   1.000
_cell.length_b   1.000
_cell.length_c   1.000
_cell.angle_alpha   90.00
_cell.angle_beta   90.00
_cell.angle_gamma   90.00
#
_symmetry.space_group_name_H-M   'P 1'
#
loop_
_entity.id
_entity.type
_entity.pdbx_description
1 polymer ?
#
loop_
_entity_poly.entity_id
_entity_poly.type
_entity_poly.pdbx_seq_one_letter_code
_entity_poly.pdbx_strand_id
1 'polypeptide(L)' 'MIIYEIECYEKKSDKYVKSISLPNNGDKFYRNFLNIEDNNLPMYGIEITPEIQKKFKMELNIDIDINKYYCIFAELSQ' A
#
# COMPACT_ATOMS: atom_id res chain seq x y z
N MET A 1 -13.16 6.33 11.28
CA MET A 1 -12.94 6.37 9.82
C MET A 1 -11.70 5.56 9.47
N ILE A 2 -11.77 4.82 8.37
CA ILE A 2 -10.62 4.06 7.88
C ILE A 2 -10.04 4.75 6.67
N ILE A 3 -8.72 4.90 6.67
CA ILE A 3 -8.00 5.45 5.52
C ILE A 3 -7.02 4.40 4.99
N TYR A 4 -6.70 4.54 3.71
CA TYR A 4 -5.77 3.65 3.03
C TYR A 4 -4.64 4.48 2.43
N GLU A 5 -3.41 4.02 2.61
CA GLU A 5 -2.26 4.73 2.06
C GLU A 5 -1.09 3.79 1.81
N ILE A 6 -0.13 4.27 1.04
CA ILE A 6 1.16 3.62 0.90
C ILE A 6 2.15 4.43 1.74
N GLU A 7 2.80 3.78 2.70
CA GLU A 7 3.85 4.40 3.48
C GLU A 7 5.21 4.11 2.84
N CYS A 8 6.00 5.14 2.66
CA CYS A 8 7.31 5.04 2.02
C CYS A 8 8.41 5.35 3.02
N TYR A 9 9.39 4.45 3.10
CA TYR A 9 10.49 4.52 4.05
C TYR A 9 11.83 4.54 3.32
N GLU A 10 12.82 5.22 3.91
CA GLU A 10 14.17 5.22 3.38
C GLU A 10 14.80 3.84 3.57
N LYS A 11 15.36 3.27 2.50
CA LYS A 11 15.87 1.89 2.53
C LYS A 11 17.02 1.67 3.51
N LYS A 12 17.89 2.65 3.68
CA LYS A 12 19.08 2.49 4.53
C LYS A 12 18.78 2.64 6.01
N SER A 13 17.92 3.57 6.38
CA SER A 13 17.69 3.93 7.77
C SER A 13 16.34 3.46 8.30
N ASP A 14 15.46 2.98 7.43
CA ASP A 14 14.07 2.63 7.72
C ASP A 14 13.25 3.81 8.25
N LYS A 15 13.72 5.02 8.01
CA LYS A 15 12.98 6.21 8.43
C LYS A 15 11.80 6.48 7.50
N TYR A 16 10.67 6.81 8.12
CA TYR A 16 9.49 7.23 7.38
C TYR A 16 9.78 8.50 6.57
N VAL A 17 9.38 8.50 5.31
CA VAL A 17 9.58 9.64 4.40
C VAL A 17 8.28 10.33 4.06
N LYS A 18 7.31 9.56 3.56
CA LYS A 18 6.04 10.12 3.09
C LYS A 18 4.98 9.05 2.96
N SER A 19 3.73 9.49 2.86
CA SER A 19 2.61 8.61 2.53
C SER A 19 1.95 9.06 1.24
N ILE A 20 1.45 8.09 0.48
CA ILE A 20 0.64 8.33 -0.71
C ILE A 20 -0.78 7.95 -0.36
N SER A 21 -1.71 8.91 -0.42
CA SER A 21 -3.12 8.63 -0.13
C SER A 21 -3.74 7.78 -1.23
N LEU A 22 -4.52 6.79 -0.82
CA LEU A 22 -5.25 5.93 -1.74
C LEU A 22 -6.73 6.24 -1.70
N PRO A 23 -7.48 5.94 -2.79
CA PRO A 23 -8.93 6.09 -2.78
C PRO A 23 -9.56 5.24 -1.68
N ASN A 24 -10.62 5.76 -1.06
CA ASN A 24 -11.34 5.05 0.00
C ASN A 24 -12.32 4.04 -0.62
N ASN A 25 -11.78 2.99 -1.21
CA ASN A 25 -12.56 1.98 -1.92
C ASN A 25 -13.00 0.82 -1.03
N GLY A 26 -12.58 0.81 0.22
CA GLY A 26 -13.00 -0.19 1.20
C GLY A 26 -12.09 -1.39 1.31
N ASP A 27 -12.24 -2.11 2.42
CA ASP A 27 -11.41 -3.26 2.75
C ASP A 27 -11.51 -4.37 1.69
N LYS A 28 -12.73 -4.70 1.28
CA LYS A 28 -12.96 -5.78 0.31
C LYS A 28 -12.26 -5.48 -1.02
N PHE A 29 -12.32 -4.22 -1.47
CA PHE A 29 -11.65 -3.82 -2.70
C PHE A 29 -10.14 -4.08 -2.60
N TYR A 30 -9.51 -3.64 -1.51
CA TYR A 30 -8.06 -3.78 -1.38
C TYR A 30 -7.62 -5.20 -1.09
N ARG A 31 -8.42 -6.01 -0.42
CA ARG A 31 -8.11 -7.43 -0.26
C ARG A 31 -8.07 -8.13 -1.61
N ASN A 32 -9.05 -7.84 -2.47
CA ASN A 32 -9.05 -8.38 -3.83
C ASN A 32 -7.91 -7.82 -4.66
N PHE A 33 -7.69 -6.52 -4.55
CA PHE A 33 -6.64 -5.82 -5.31
C PHE A 33 -5.26 -6.38 -4.99
N LEU A 34 -4.99 -6.65 -3.71
CA LEU A 34 -3.72 -7.17 -3.24
C LEU A 34 -3.67 -8.71 -3.20
N ASN A 35 -4.75 -9.35 -3.64
CA ASN A 35 -4.87 -10.80 -3.69
C ASN A 35 -4.71 -11.46 -2.32
N ILE A 36 -5.32 -10.88 -1.31
CA ILE A 36 -5.32 -11.41 0.06
C ILE A 36 -6.61 -12.17 0.30
N GLU A 37 -6.50 -13.49 0.42
CA GLU A 37 -7.68 -14.35 0.58
C GLU A 37 -8.12 -14.49 2.04
N ASP A 38 -7.20 -14.40 2.98
CA ASP A 38 -7.50 -14.55 4.39
C ASP A 38 -8.08 -13.26 4.97
N ASN A 39 -9.36 -13.27 5.31
CA ASN A 39 -10.06 -12.10 5.87
C ASN A 39 -9.59 -11.71 7.26
N ASN A 40 -8.82 -12.58 7.92
CA ASN A 40 -8.31 -12.31 9.27
C ASN A 40 -6.91 -11.66 9.25
N LEU A 41 -6.26 -11.60 8.10
CA LEU A 41 -4.94 -10.97 8.00
C LEU A 41 -5.07 -9.46 8.15
N PRO A 42 -4.20 -8.84 8.97
CA PRO A 42 -4.16 -7.38 9.07
C PRO A 42 -3.82 -6.76 7.71
N MET A 43 -4.47 -5.66 7.39
CA MET A 43 -4.22 -4.92 6.15
C MET A 43 -3.21 -3.80 6.39
N TYR A 44 -2.16 -4.10 7.12
CA TYR A 44 -1.08 -3.16 7.41
C TYR A 44 0.27 -3.84 7.24
N GLY A 45 1.19 -3.14 6.59
CA GLY A 45 2.55 -3.63 6.44
C GLY A 45 2.74 -4.57 5.26
N ILE A 46 1.82 -4.57 4.31
CA ILE A 46 1.93 -5.41 3.12
C ILE A 46 2.92 -4.77 2.16
N GLU A 47 4.04 -5.46 1.92
CA GLU A 47 5.08 -4.92 1.05
C GLU A 47 4.60 -4.75 -0.39
N ILE A 48 4.95 -3.62 -1.00
CA ILE A 48 4.64 -3.35 -2.40
C ILE A 48 5.72 -3.99 -3.27
N THR A 49 5.36 -5.11 -3.88
CA THR A 49 6.23 -5.82 -4.82
C THR A 49 6.17 -5.15 -6.19
N PRO A 50 7.10 -5.49 -7.13
CA PRO A 50 7.01 -4.97 -8.50
C PRO A 50 5.67 -5.24 -9.18
N GLU A 51 5.06 -6.40 -8.93
CA GLU A 51 3.75 -6.73 -9.49
C GLU A 51 2.67 -5.81 -8.95
N ILE A 52 2.66 -5.57 -7.65
CA ILE A 52 1.68 -4.70 -7.01
C ILE A 52 1.88 -3.25 -7.45
N GLN A 53 3.14 -2.81 -7.55
CA GLN A 53 3.48 -1.48 -8.07
C GLN A 53 2.84 -1.26 -9.46
N LYS A 54 3.04 -2.23 -10.34
CA LYS A 54 2.51 -2.17 -11.69
C LYS A 54 0.98 -2.10 -11.70
N LYS A 55 0.36 -2.88 -10.83
CA LYS A 55 -1.09 -2.93 -10.70
C LYS A 55 -1.65 -1.58 -10.24
N PHE A 56 -1.01 -0.93 -9.27
CA PHE A 56 -1.40 0.41 -8.83
C PHE A 56 -1.31 1.41 -9.97
N LYS A 57 -0.25 1.34 -10.76
CA LYS A 57 -0.08 2.25 -11.90
C LYS A 57 -1.14 2.03 -12.96
N MET A 58 -1.38 0.77 -13.35
CA MET A 58 -2.28 0.45 -14.44
C MET A 58 -3.76 0.63 -14.07
N GLU A 59 -4.15 0.27 -12.87
CA GLU A 59 -5.57 0.27 -12.48
C GLU A 59 -6.00 1.53 -11.76
N LEU A 60 -5.11 2.17 -11.00
CA LEU A 60 -5.44 3.35 -10.21
C LEU A 60 -4.66 4.59 -10.62
N ASN A 61 -3.74 4.47 -11.57
CA ASN A 61 -2.88 5.55 -12.04
C ASN A 61 -2.07 6.19 -10.89
N ILE A 62 -1.59 5.34 -9.98
CA ILE A 62 -0.79 5.76 -8.83
C ILE A 62 0.64 5.30 -9.03
N ASP A 63 1.58 6.24 -8.93
CA ASP A 63 3.01 5.97 -9.05
C ASP A 63 3.62 5.70 -7.68
N ILE A 64 4.28 4.54 -7.54
CA ILE A 64 4.97 4.16 -6.31
C ILE A 64 6.41 3.81 -6.67
N ASP A 65 7.39 4.54 -6.11
CA ASP A 65 8.80 4.35 -6.44
C ASP A 65 9.45 3.36 -5.47
N ILE A 66 9.32 2.06 -5.78
CA ILE A 66 9.89 0.99 -4.96
C ILE A 66 11.40 0.82 -5.17
N ASN A 67 11.98 1.50 -6.17
CA ASN A 67 13.42 1.49 -6.36
C ASN A 67 14.10 2.42 -5.35
N LYS A 68 13.45 3.52 -5.06
CA LYS A 68 13.98 4.53 -4.14
C LYS A 68 13.59 4.26 -2.68
N TYR A 69 12.39 3.75 -2.45
CA TYR A 69 11.82 3.57 -1.11
C TYR A 69 11.42 2.14 -0.85
N TYR A 70 11.43 1.76 0.42
CA TYR A 70 10.72 0.59 0.90
C TYR A 70 9.27 1.03 1.14
N CYS A 71 8.32 0.41 0.46
CA CYS A 71 6.93 0.84 0.49
C CYS A 71 6.01 -0.27 0.99
N ILE A 72 5.06 0.12 1.86
CA ILE A 72 4.07 -0.81 2.39
C ILE A 72 2.67 -0.24 2.23
N PHE A 73 1.70 -1.13 2.04
CA PHE A 73 0.28 -0.78 2.09
C PHE A 73 -0.15 -0.70 3.56
N ALA A 74 -0.91 0.32 3.89
CA ALA A 74 -1.38 0.53 5.27
C ALA A 74 -2.87 0.88 5.28
N GLU A 75 -3.63 0.15 6.09
CA GLU A 75 -5.00 0.49 6.44
C GLU A 75 -4.95 1.07 7.86
N LEU A 76 -5.40 2.30 8.02
CA LEU A 76 -5.33 3.01 9.29
C LEU A 76 -6.71 3.39 9.77
N SER A 77 -6.95 3.21 11.07
CA SER A 77 -8.18 3.62 11.72
C SER A 77 -7.97 4.98 12.39
N GLN A 78 -8.87 5.91 12.10
CA GLN A 78 -8.84 7.24 12.70
C GLN A 78 -10.14 7.56 13.41
#